data_b29dbb34b7f702557dc865f9b94c3c9f
#
_entry.id   b29dbb34b7f702557dc865f9b94c3c9f
#
_cell.length_a   1.000
_cell.length_b   1.000
_cell.length_c   1.000
_cell.angle_alpha   90.00
_cell.angle_beta   90.00
_cell.angle_gamma   90.00
#
_symmetry.space_group_name_H-M   'P 1'
#
loop_
_entity.id
_entity.type
_entity.pdbx_description
1 polymer ?
#
loop_
_entity_poly.entity_id
_entity_poly.type
_entity_poly.pdbx_seq_one_letter_code
_entity_poly.pdbx_strand_id
1 'polypeptide(L)'
;MSGILRSRMRRDATSTKPAAVAAERVVVSDKVVVEPEGELEIYAKEVLSSLIKDGLPPTPNNFSLYFDRLLDEKSQSARKQIASVLELEEDNDAENSIMLEQSLKQGFSSIKNILNVTANLYKNMSLMGKILEKRKQELEADSNSQEAKSIAASLGSDISKLNEILQKQSGSIKTLYDDTAKIIRNVENETIFDNQFGVYNKRYLMTKVEQEIELIRKFKHKSSLIMIELARDLKSSVSNEKAIMLMTKTVARLLLKTSRRSDIVAHYGNGIFMMLLKHTDIESAKKASERLCELVSNSTFFLADREIQLKISIGITDITESHSVEETIVSTMDGIEKAYENPNLDYAVMLRNN
;
A
#
# COMPACT_ATOMS: atom_id res chain seq x y z
N MET A 1 1.29 63.57 -53.10
CA MET A 1 1.62 63.54 -54.53
C MET A 1 1.53 62.12 -54.98
N SER A 2 0.42 61.72 -55.59
CA SER A 2 0.29 61.55 -57.06
C SER A 2 0.91 60.20 -57.47
N GLY A 3 0.25 59.25 -58.04
CA GLY A 3 -0.98 59.06 -58.79
C GLY A 3 -0.84 57.69 -59.48
N ILE A 4 -1.84 56.90 -59.50
CA ILE A 4 -2.79 56.57 -60.55
C ILE A 4 -2.13 56.10 -61.90
N LEU A 5 -2.52 54.89 -62.32
CA LEU A 5 -3.24 54.54 -63.55
C LEU A 5 -3.10 53.03 -63.81
N ARG A 6 -4.11 52.23 -63.71
CA ARG A 6 -5.09 51.67 -64.67
C ARG A 6 -4.56 51.45 -66.09
N SER A 7 -4.60 50.21 -66.59
CA SER A 7 -5.33 49.93 -67.83
C SER A 7 -5.66 48.43 -68.02
N ARG A 8 -6.83 48.24 -68.57
CA ARG A 8 -7.50 47.03 -69.07
C ARG A 8 -6.98 46.60 -70.43
N MET A 9 -7.06 45.33 -70.77
CA MET A 9 -7.70 44.76 -71.98
C MET A 9 -7.42 43.29 -72.10
N ARG A 10 -8.37 42.44 -71.98
CA ARG A 10 -9.33 41.79 -72.95
C ARG A 10 -8.68 40.82 -73.92
N ARG A 11 -9.18 39.52 -73.71
CA ARG A 11 -9.60 38.53 -74.68
C ARG A 11 -8.57 37.92 -75.61
N ASP A 12 -8.41 36.60 -75.61
CA ASP A 12 -9.19 35.68 -76.45
C ASP A 12 -9.03 34.21 -76.04
N ALA A 13 -10.09 33.51 -76.32
CA ALA A 13 -10.29 32.07 -76.03
C ALA A 13 -9.67 31.17 -77.09
N THR A 14 -9.02 30.09 -76.74
CA THR A 14 -9.05 28.87 -77.54
C THR A 14 -8.95 27.62 -76.60
N SER A 15 -9.90 26.77 -76.80
CA SER A 15 -10.18 25.48 -76.29
C SER A 15 -9.00 24.52 -76.47
N THR A 16 -8.59 23.82 -75.34
CA THR A 16 -8.10 22.43 -75.37
C THR A 16 -8.32 21.83 -74.02
N LYS A 17 -9.02 20.69 -73.99
CA LYS A 17 -9.31 19.88 -72.80
C LYS A 17 -8.03 19.44 -72.12
N PRO A 18 -7.98 19.44 -70.75
CA PRO A 18 -6.86 18.97 -70.00
C PRO A 18 -6.96 17.45 -69.76
N ALA A 19 -5.78 16.83 -69.78
CA ALA A 19 -5.51 15.51 -69.29
C ALA A 19 -5.78 15.40 -67.77
N ALA A 20 -6.35 14.28 -67.37
CA ALA A 20 -6.64 13.94 -66.02
C ALA A 20 -5.35 13.94 -65.17
N VAL A 21 -5.25 14.85 -64.21
CA VAL A 21 -4.29 14.77 -63.12
C VAL A 21 -4.88 13.78 -62.14
N ALA A 22 -4.20 12.62 -61.99
CA ALA A 22 -4.48 11.65 -60.95
C ALA A 22 -4.30 12.33 -59.58
N ALA A 23 -5.41 12.46 -58.86
CA ALA A 23 -5.35 12.82 -57.45
C ALA A 23 -4.66 11.66 -56.72
N GLU A 24 -3.45 11.88 -56.19
CA GLU A 24 -2.83 11.04 -55.19
C GLU A 24 -3.81 10.93 -54.02
N ARG A 25 -4.45 9.79 -53.90
CA ARG A 25 -5.10 9.37 -52.66
C ARG A 25 -3.99 9.23 -51.62
N VAL A 26 -3.95 10.15 -50.71
CA VAL A 26 -3.30 10.00 -49.41
C VAL A 26 -3.93 8.76 -48.80
N VAL A 27 -3.20 7.64 -48.81
CA VAL A 27 -3.53 6.45 -48.06
C VAL A 27 -3.43 6.84 -46.60
N VAL A 28 -4.59 7.15 -46.01
CA VAL A 28 -4.72 7.21 -44.55
C VAL A 28 -4.39 5.80 -44.07
N SER A 29 -3.29 5.69 -43.37
CA SER A 29 -2.81 4.45 -42.75
C SER A 29 -3.99 3.75 -42.10
N ASP A 30 -4.21 2.51 -42.43
CA ASP A 30 -5.12 1.58 -41.79
C ASP A 30 -4.89 1.70 -40.27
N LYS A 31 -5.85 2.30 -39.57
CA LYS A 31 -5.97 2.09 -38.14
C LYS A 31 -6.17 0.57 -37.99
N VAL A 32 -5.18 -0.10 -37.46
CA VAL A 32 -5.33 -1.46 -36.99
C VAL A 32 -6.46 -1.41 -35.95
N VAL A 33 -7.66 -1.75 -36.39
CA VAL A 33 -8.76 -2.01 -35.46
C VAL A 33 -8.39 -3.35 -34.84
N VAL A 34 -7.81 -3.31 -33.64
CA VAL A 34 -7.60 -4.49 -32.81
C VAL A 34 -9.01 -4.97 -32.47
N GLU A 35 -9.45 -6.06 -33.10
CA GLU A 35 -10.70 -6.68 -32.71
C GLU A 35 -10.52 -7.28 -31.31
N PRO A 36 -11.51 -7.09 -30.42
CA PRO A 36 -11.45 -7.65 -29.07
C PRO A 36 -11.42 -9.16 -29.15
N GLU A 37 -10.39 -9.78 -28.57
CA GLU A 37 -10.18 -11.25 -28.59
C GLU A 37 -10.83 -11.94 -27.38
N GLY A 38 -11.14 -11.22 -26.30
CA GLY A 38 -11.68 -11.77 -25.07
C GLY A 38 -13.13 -11.38 -24.79
N GLU A 39 -13.84 -12.21 -24.01
CA GLU A 39 -15.22 -11.92 -23.60
C GLU A 39 -15.33 -10.63 -22.79
N LEU A 40 -14.30 -10.27 -22.01
CA LEU A 40 -14.27 -9.03 -21.24
C LEU A 40 -14.15 -7.80 -22.13
N GLU A 41 -13.30 -7.85 -23.18
CA GLU A 41 -13.15 -6.73 -24.11
C GLU A 41 -14.43 -6.50 -24.93
N ILE A 42 -15.08 -7.58 -25.38
CA ILE A 42 -16.37 -7.52 -26.05
C ILE A 42 -17.41 -6.90 -25.14
N TYR A 43 -17.44 -7.34 -23.89
CA TYR A 43 -18.36 -6.82 -22.89
C TYR A 43 -18.11 -5.34 -22.55
N ALA A 44 -16.86 -4.94 -22.34
CA ALA A 44 -16.51 -3.54 -22.11
C ALA A 44 -16.90 -2.62 -23.27
N LYS A 45 -16.76 -3.10 -24.49
CA LYS A 45 -17.18 -2.38 -25.71
C LYS A 45 -18.71 -2.22 -25.78
N GLU A 46 -19.46 -3.23 -25.37
CA GLU A 46 -20.90 -3.18 -25.25
C GLU A 46 -21.37 -2.17 -24.17
N VAL A 47 -20.73 -2.18 -23.00
CA VAL A 47 -20.97 -1.19 -21.93
C VAL A 47 -20.74 0.22 -22.43
N LEU A 48 -19.62 0.46 -23.10
CA LEU A 48 -19.27 1.77 -23.66
C LEU A 48 -20.29 2.21 -24.73
N SER A 49 -20.70 1.27 -25.60
CA SER A 49 -21.71 1.54 -26.65
C SER A 49 -23.08 1.89 -26.06
N SER A 50 -23.47 1.23 -24.99
CA SER A 50 -24.72 1.49 -24.28
C SER A 50 -24.70 2.87 -23.59
N LEU A 51 -23.58 3.25 -22.97
CA LEU A 51 -23.39 4.59 -22.41
C LEU A 51 -23.52 5.69 -23.44
N ILE A 52 -22.88 5.51 -24.60
CA ILE A 52 -22.90 6.49 -25.70
C ILE A 52 -24.33 6.60 -26.28
N LYS A 53 -25.02 5.46 -26.42
CA LYS A 53 -26.41 5.40 -26.92
C LYS A 53 -27.37 6.17 -26.00
N ASP A 54 -27.16 6.08 -24.69
CA ASP A 54 -27.97 6.78 -23.69
C ASP A 54 -27.51 8.24 -23.46
N GLY A 55 -26.54 8.73 -24.25
CA GLY A 55 -26.06 10.12 -24.20
C GLY A 55 -25.26 10.46 -22.94
N LEU A 56 -24.78 9.46 -22.19
CA LEU A 56 -24.01 9.66 -20.98
C LEU A 56 -22.50 9.70 -21.28
N PRO A 57 -21.75 10.63 -20.66
CA PRO A 57 -20.31 10.67 -20.83
C PRO A 57 -19.67 9.41 -20.20
N PRO A 58 -18.68 8.78 -20.85
CA PRO A 58 -18.01 7.58 -20.33
C PRO A 58 -17.02 7.90 -19.19
N THR A 59 -17.54 8.46 -18.10
CA THR A 59 -16.78 8.66 -16.87
C THR A 59 -16.61 7.33 -16.13
N PRO A 60 -15.57 7.15 -15.30
CA PRO A 60 -15.38 5.92 -14.53
C PRO A 60 -16.62 5.50 -13.74
N ASN A 61 -17.33 6.45 -13.12
CA ASN A 61 -18.54 6.15 -12.35
C ASN A 61 -19.71 5.67 -13.22
N ASN A 62 -19.92 6.32 -14.38
CA ASN A 62 -20.99 5.90 -15.30
C ASN A 62 -20.64 4.56 -15.93
N PHE A 63 -19.35 4.33 -16.25
CA PHE A 63 -18.91 3.04 -16.80
C PHE A 63 -19.11 1.91 -15.79
N SER A 64 -18.71 2.09 -14.53
CA SER A 64 -18.92 1.09 -13.46
C SER A 64 -20.40 0.76 -13.27
N LEU A 65 -21.26 1.79 -13.20
CA LEU A 65 -22.70 1.60 -13.03
C LEU A 65 -23.32 0.77 -14.17
N TYR A 66 -22.94 1.06 -15.43
CA TYR A 66 -23.42 0.32 -16.59
C TYR A 66 -22.80 -1.06 -16.70
N PHE A 67 -21.54 -1.18 -16.30
CA PHE A 67 -20.85 -2.46 -16.23
C PHE A 67 -21.59 -3.43 -15.30
N ASP A 68 -21.89 -3.03 -14.09
CA ASP A 68 -22.61 -3.88 -13.13
C ASP A 68 -24.02 -4.22 -13.61
N ARG A 69 -24.75 -3.22 -14.10
CA ARG A 69 -26.12 -3.40 -14.59
C ARG A 69 -26.20 -4.38 -15.76
N LEU A 70 -25.35 -4.22 -16.77
CA LEU A 70 -25.37 -5.08 -17.96
C LEU A 70 -24.80 -6.48 -17.67
N LEU A 71 -23.94 -6.61 -16.65
CA LEU A 71 -23.40 -7.90 -16.22
C LEU A 71 -24.53 -8.82 -15.70
N ASP A 72 -25.53 -8.25 -15.02
CA ASP A 72 -26.67 -8.98 -14.52
C ASP A 72 -27.55 -9.59 -15.65
N GLU A 73 -27.49 -9.03 -16.84
CA GLU A 73 -28.21 -9.51 -18.02
C GLU A 73 -27.47 -10.61 -18.81
N LYS A 74 -26.18 -10.87 -18.49
CA LYS A 74 -25.33 -11.86 -19.16
C LYS A 74 -25.58 -13.30 -18.70
N SER A 75 -25.19 -14.23 -19.56
CA SER A 75 -25.22 -15.66 -19.25
C SER A 75 -24.32 -16.01 -18.05
N GLN A 76 -24.65 -17.06 -17.32
CA GLN A 76 -23.87 -17.51 -16.17
C GLN A 76 -22.42 -17.89 -16.52
N SER A 77 -22.18 -18.34 -17.75
CA SER A 77 -20.84 -18.63 -18.26
C SER A 77 -20.02 -17.36 -18.43
N ALA A 78 -20.57 -16.35 -19.13
CA ALA A 78 -19.91 -15.06 -19.34
C ALA A 78 -19.65 -14.32 -18.03
N ARG A 79 -20.59 -14.36 -17.08
CA ARG A 79 -20.39 -13.80 -15.73
C ARG A 79 -19.21 -14.43 -15.02
N LYS A 80 -19.07 -15.76 -15.06
CA LYS A 80 -17.95 -16.47 -14.44
C LYS A 80 -16.60 -16.12 -15.05
N GLN A 81 -16.55 -15.97 -16.38
CA GLN A 81 -15.30 -15.60 -17.06
C GLN A 81 -14.92 -14.15 -16.75
N ILE A 82 -15.87 -13.23 -16.76
CA ILE A 82 -15.64 -11.82 -16.40
C ILE A 82 -15.26 -11.72 -14.93
N ALA A 83 -15.97 -12.42 -14.03
CA ALA A 83 -15.65 -12.46 -12.60
C ALA A 83 -14.23 -12.97 -12.33
N SER A 84 -13.79 -14.05 -13.02
CA SER A 84 -12.42 -14.56 -12.83
C SER A 84 -11.31 -13.59 -13.25
N VAL A 85 -11.62 -12.61 -14.09
CA VAL A 85 -10.69 -11.52 -14.45
C VAL A 85 -10.76 -10.41 -13.42
N LEU A 86 -11.96 -10.07 -12.98
CA LEU A 86 -12.18 -9.05 -11.94
C LEU A 86 -11.61 -9.47 -10.59
N GLU A 87 -11.70 -10.77 -10.22
CA GLU A 87 -11.08 -11.31 -9.01
C GLU A 87 -9.56 -11.11 -8.95
N LEU A 88 -8.89 -11.00 -10.12
CA LEU A 88 -7.47 -10.62 -10.18
C LEU A 88 -7.24 -9.13 -9.88
N GLU A 89 -8.24 -8.28 -10.14
CA GLU A 89 -8.17 -6.84 -9.92
C GLU A 89 -8.87 -6.39 -8.64
N GLU A 90 -9.94 -7.11 -8.21
CA GLU A 90 -10.60 -6.79 -6.96
C GLU A 90 -9.67 -7.07 -5.80
N ASP A 91 -9.36 -6.01 -5.10
CA ASP A 91 -8.72 -6.09 -3.83
C ASP A 91 -9.67 -6.79 -2.86
N ASN A 92 -9.20 -7.85 -2.22
CA ASN A 92 -9.80 -8.43 -1.01
C ASN A 92 -9.82 -7.42 0.16
N ASP A 93 -9.81 -6.12 -0.13
CA ASP A 93 -9.73 -5.05 0.86
C ASP A 93 -10.97 -5.02 1.77
N ALA A 94 -12.13 -5.39 1.23
CA ALA A 94 -13.36 -5.46 2.01
C ALA A 94 -13.36 -6.66 2.97
N GLU A 95 -12.94 -7.85 2.52
CA GLU A 95 -12.81 -9.04 3.37
C GLU A 95 -11.70 -8.86 4.41
N ASN A 96 -10.54 -8.35 3.99
CA ASN A 96 -9.44 -8.03 4.89
C ASN A 96 -9.84 -6.98 5.94
N SER A 97 -10.67 -5.99 5.57
CA SER A 97 -11.19 -4.99 6.51
C SER A 97 -12.12 -5.60 7.55
N ILE A 98 -13.00 -6.53 7.15
CA ILE A 98 -13.93 -7.23 8.05
C ILE A 98 -13.15 -8.16 9.00
N MET A 99 -12.19 -8.93 8.48
CA MET A 99 -11.33 -9.79 9.30
C MET A 99 -10.49 -8.98 10.29
N LEU A 100 -9.93 -7.88 9.86
CA LEU A 100 -9.17 -6.95 10.71
C LEU A 100 -10.06 -6.38 11.83
N GLU A 101 -11.29 -5.95 11.51
CA GLU A 101 -12.24 -5.44 12.51
C GLU A 101 -12.59 -6.51 13.55
N GLN A 102 -12.81 -7.76 13.12
CA GLN A 102 -13.09 -8.88 14.02
C GLN A 102 -11.88 -9.17 14.93
N SER A 103 -10.68 -9.22 14.36
CA SER A 103 -9.43 -9.46 15.11
C SER A 103 -9.15 -8.33 16.10
N LEU A 104 -9.41 -7.08 15.74
CA LEU A 104 -9.32 -5.93 16.65
C LEU A 104 -10.34 -6.02 17.79
N LYS A 105 -11.60 -6.38 17.51
CA LYS A 105 -12.62 -6.59 18.56
C LYS A 105 -12.22 -7.68 19.55
N GLN A 106 -11.67 -8.79 19.06
CA GLN A 106 -11.13 -9.87 19.90
C GLN A 106 -9.96 -9.37 20.75
N GLY A 107 -9.02 -8.63 20.16
CA GLY A 107 -7.90 -8.01 20.86
C GLY A 107 -8.33 -7.09 21.99
N PHE A 108 -9.29 -6.19 21.73
CA PHE A 108 -9.86 -5.30 22.74
C PHE A 108 -10.56 -6.07 23.86
N SER A 109 -11.30 -7.14 23.53
CA SER A 109 -11.93 -8.00 24.52
C SER A 109 -10.91 -8.68 25.43
N SER A 110 -9.82 -9.21 24.86
CA SER A 110 -8.73 -9.83 25.60
C SER A 110 -8.02 -8.84 26.52
N ILE A 111 -7.71 -7.64 26.04
CA ILE A 111 -7.12 -6.57 26.84
C ILE A 111 -8.04 -6.20 28.01
N LYS A 112 -9.34 -6.06 27.78
CA LYS A 112 -10.33 -5.78 28.81
C LYS A 112 -10.35 -6.87 29.89
N ASN A 113 -10.24 -8.13 29.48
CA ASN A 113 -10.17 -9.27 30.41
C ASN A 113 -8.88 -9.25 31.23
N ILE A 114 -7.72 -8.94 30.63
CA ILE A 114 -6.44 -8.77 31.36
C ILE A 114 -6.58 -7.67 32.39
N LEU A 115 -7.14 -6.50 32.05
CA LEU A 115 -7.34 -5.40 32.97
C LEU A 115 -8.26 -5.80 34.14
N ASN A 116 -9.34 -6.53 33.87
CA ASN A 116 -10.26 -7.01 34.90
C ASN A 116 -9.57 -7.99 35.88
N VAL A 117 -8.81 -8.96 35.34
CA VAL A 117 -8.08 -9.93 36.17
C VAL A 117 -6.99 -9.24 36.98
N THR A 118 -6.29 -8.28 36.38
CA THR A 118 -5.27 -7.49 37.09
C THR A 118 -5.87 -6.60 38.19
N ALA A 119 -7.03 -5.99 37.96
CA ALA A 119 -7.75 -5.21 38.96
C ALA A 119 -8.20 -6.09 40.15
N ASN A 120 -8.69 -7.32 39.87
CA ASN A 120 -9.03 -8.29 40.91
C ASN A 120 -7.81 -8.76 41.68
N LEU A 121 -6.66 -8.98 41.00
CA LEU A 121 -5.40 -9.28 41.66
C LEU A 121 -5.00 -8.19 42.65
N TYR A 122 -5.03 -6.93 42.21
CA TYR A 122 -4.72 -5.78 43.06
C TYR A 122 -5.67 -5.68 44.27
N LYS A 123 -6.97 -5.89 44.05
CA LYS A 123 -7.96 -5.92 45.15
C LYS A 123 -7.67 -7.03 46.14
N ASN A 124 -7.33 -8.23 45.70
CA ASN A 124 -7.00 -9.35 46.57
C ASN A 124 -5.70 -9.12 47.36
N MET A 125 -4.68 -8.54 46.72
CA MET A 125 -3.44 -8.12 47.40
C MET A 125 -3.69 -7.06 48.49
N SER A 126 -4.54 -6.06 48.20
CA SER A 126 -4.92 -5.03 49.17
C SER A 126 -5.67 -5.62 50.37
N LEU A 127 -6.59 -6.57 50.09
CA LEU A 127 -7.32 -7.29 51.16
C LEU A 127 -6.37 -8.10 52.06
N MET A 128 -5.39 -8.77 51.42
CA MET A 128 -4.34 -9.48 52.12
C MET A 128 -3.55 -8.60 53.07
N GLY A 129 -3.12 -7.43 52.54
CA GLY A 129 -2.40 -6.46 53.39
C GLY A 129 -3.19 -6.09 54.62
N LYS A 130 -4.50 -5.84 54.51
CA LYS A 130 -5.39 -5.54 55.65
C LYS A 130 -5.52 -6.71 56.61
N ILE A 131 -5.64 -7.94 56.13
CA ILE A 131 -5.72 -9.15 56.96
C ILE A 131 -4.41 -9.32 57.74
N LEU A 132 -3.26 -9.21 57.07
CA LEU A 132 -1.94 -9.34 57.71
C LEU A 132 -1.72 -8.26 58.77
N GLU A 133 -2.09 -7.02 58.48
CA GLU A 133 -1.96 -5.93 59.46
C GLU A 133 -2.85 -6.13 60.69
N LYS A 134 -4.11 -6.61 60.46
CA LYS A 134 -5.01 -6.95 61.57
C LYS A 134 -4.42 -8.10 62.42
N ARG A 135 -3.93 -9.19 61.80
CA ARG A 135 -3.33 -10.32 62.52
C ARG A 135 -2.05 -9.93 63.28
N LYS A 136 -1.25 -9.02 62.72
CA LYS A 136 -0.09 -8.46 63.40
C LYS A 136 -0.50 -7.69 64.68
N GLN A 137 -1.52 -6.84 64.57
CA GLN A 137 -2.04 -6.12 65.72
C GLN A 137 -2.59 -7.04 66.83
N GLU A 138 -3.31 -8.10 66.44
CA GLU A 138 -3.83 -9.15 67.35
C GLU A 138 -2.67 -9.87 68.09
N LEU A 139 -1.60 -10.23 67.38
CA LEU A 139 -0.40 -10.85 67.92
C LEU A 139 0.40 -9.92 68.88
N GLU A 140 0.43 -8.60 68.60
CA GLU A 140 1.11 -7.61 69.43
C GLU A 140 0.31 -7.28 70.70
N ALA A 141 -1.03 -7.40 70.64
CA ALA A 141 -1.91 -7.12 71.79
C ALA A 141 -1.99 -8.28 72.81
N ASP A 142 -1.70 -9.50 72.39
CA ASP A 142 -1.92 -10.70 73.22
C ASP A 142 -0.63 -11.34 73.70
N SER A 143 -0.43 -11.33 75.00
CA SER A 143 0.76 -11.88 75.69
C SER A 143 0.60 -13.39 76.00
N ASN A 144 -0.52 -14.04 75.62
CA ASN A 144 -0.83 -15.42 76.00
C ASN A 144 -0.39 -16.41 74.94
N SER A 145 0.51 -17.35 75.25
CA SER A 145 1.14 -18.26 74.28
C SER A 145 0.16 -19.21 73.53
N GLN A 146 -1.02 -19.45 74.11
CA GLN A 146 -2.04 -20.34 73.52
C GLN A 146 -2.87 -19.63 72.47
N GLU A 147 -3.24 -18.36 72.70
CA GLU A 147 -3.95 -17.52 71.75
C GLU A 147 -3.07 -17.10 70.59
N ALA A 148 -1.82 -16.79 70.81
CA ALA A 148 -0.84 -16.52 69.76
C ALA A 148 -0.66 -17.68 68.80
N LYS A 149 -0.68 -18.95 69.31
CA LYS A 149 -0.64 -20.13 68.44
C LYS A 149 -1.90 -20.27 67.56
N SER A 150 -3.08 -19.96 68.12
CA SER A 150 -4.35 -20.00 67.36
C SER A 150 -4.38 -18.94 66.26
N ILE A 151 -3.93 -17.72 66.55
CA ILE A 151 -3.82 -16.61 65.56
C ILE A 151 -2.81 -16.99 64.47
N ALA A 152 -1.66 -17.56 64.83
CA ALA A 152 -0.66 -18.02 63.85
C ALA A 152 -1.19 -19.11 62.92
N ALA A 153 -1.95 -20.07 63.44
CA ALA A 153 -2.56 -21.13 62.66
C ALA A 153 -3.62 -20.58 61.69
N SER A 154 -4.46 -19.65 62.15
CA SER A 154 -5.43 -18.94 61.30
C SER A 154 -4.76 -18.14 60.21
N LEU A 155 -3.68 -17.42 60.54
CA LEU A 155 -2.89 -16.65 59.54
C LEU A 155 -2.27 -17.57 58.50
N GLY A 156 -1.74 -18.76 58.89
CA GLY A 156 -1.23 -19.75 57.98
C GLY A 156 -2.29 -20.26 56.99
N SER A 157 -3.51 -20.50 57.49
CA SER A 157 -4.66 -20.87 56.63
C SER A 157 -5.05 -19.76 55.65
N ASP A 158 -5.13 -18.52 56.14
CA ASP A 158 -5.48 -17.36 55.32
C ASP A 158 -4.43 -17.07 54.21
N ILE A 159 -3.14 -17.22 54.55
CA ILE A 159 -2.03 -17.12 53.58
C ILE A 159 -2.11 -18.24 52.55
N SER A 160 -2.40 -19.48 52.96
CA SER A 160 -2.51 -20.61 52.03
C SER A 160 -3.63 -20.42 51.00
N LYS A 161 -4.83 -20.01 51.46
CA LYS A 161 -5.97 -19.71 50.60
C LYS A 161 -5.65 -18.58 49.61
N LEU A 162 -4.95 -17.57 50.05
CA LEU A 162 -4.61 -16.43 49.22
C LEU A 162 -3.53 -16.79 48.21
N ASN A 163 -2.55 -17.62 48.56
CA ASN A 163 -1.57 -18.14 47.59
C ASN A 163 -2.26 -18.94 46.50
N GLU A 164 -3.25 -19.75 46.83
CA GLU A 164 -4.04 -20.52 45.84
C GLU A 164 -4.78 -19.53 44.88
N ILE A 165 -5.41 -18.47 45.39
CA ILE A 165 -6.07 -17.44 44.57
C ILE A 165 -5.07 -16.74 43.67
N LEU A 166 -3.90 -16.33 44.19
CA LEU A 166 -2.84 -15.67 43.45
C LEU A 166 -2.27 -16.54 42.32
N GLN A 167 -2.02 -17.83 42.61
CA GLN A 167 -1.57 -18.79 41.59
C GLN A 167 -2.59 -18.93 40.47
N LYS A 168 -3.88 -19.05 40.81
CA LYS A 168 -4.97 -19.15 39.85
C LYS A 168 -5.08 -17.91 38.97
N GLN A 169 -4.98 -16.70 39.57
CA GLN A 169 -5.01 -15.44 38.85
C GLN A 169 -3.77 -15.22 37.97
N SER A 170 -2.58 -15.59 38.46
CA SER A 170 -1.34 -15.58 37.69
C SER A 170 -1.42 -16.46 36.46
N GLY A 171 -1.95 -17.69 36.61
CA GLY A 171 -2.21 -18.60 35.50
C GLY A 171 -3.17 -18.02 34.47
N SER A 172 -4.27 -17.41 34.94
CA SER A 172 -5.24 -16.75 34.04
C SER A 172 -4.61 -15.57 33.27
N ILE A 173 -3.80 -14.73 33.93
CA ILE A 173 -3.10 -13.63 33.27
C ILE A 173 -2.16 -14.15 32.20
N LYS A 174 -1.40 -15.22 32.49
CA LYS A 174 -0.49 -15.84 31.51
C LYS A 174 -1.24 -16.31 30.27
N THR A 175 -2.35 -17.05 30.46
CA THR A 175 -3.16 -17.52 29.33
C THR A 175 -3.71 -16.37 28.49
N LEU A 176 -4.27 -15.35 29.14
CA LEU A 176 -4.78 -14.15 28.43
C LEU A 176 -3.69 -13.38 27.70
N TYR A 177 -2.48 -13.32 28.26
CA TYR A 177 -1.32 -12.71 27.60
C TYR A 177 -0.94 -13.48 26.34
N ASP A 178 -0.83 -14.80 26.43
CA ASP A 178 -0.49 -15.67 25.30
C ASP A 178 -1.54 -15.57 24.18
N ASP A 179 -2.83 -15.54 24.52
CA ASP A 179 -3.91 -15.39 23.56
C ASP A 179 -3.92 -13.99 22.92
N THR A 180 -3.69 -12.94 23.70
CA THR A 180 -3.56 -11.57 23.17
C THR A 180 -2.36 -11.45 22.23
N ALA A 181 -1.23 -12.07 22.58
CA ALA A 181 -0.05 -12.09 21.71
C ALA A 181 -0.32 -12.80 20.38
N LYS A 182 -1.12 -13.88 20.37
CA LYS A 182 -1.57 -14.52 19.11
C LYS A 182 -2.47 -13.61 18.28
N ILE A 183 -3.44 -12.94 18.93
CA ILE A 183 -4.35 -12.01 18.23
C ILE A 183 -3.56 -10.86 17.61
N ILE A 184 -2.60 -10.26 18.35
CA ILE A 184 -1.75 -9.20 17.82
C ILE A 184 -0.97 -9.68 16.59
N ARG A 185 -0.36 -10.87 16.65
CA ARG A 185 0.35 -11.44 15.49
C ARG A 185 -0.56 -11.67 14.29
N ASN A 186 -1.79 -12.12 14.52
CA ASN A 186 -2.77 -12.31 13.44
C ASN A 186 -3.14 -10.96 12.83
N VAL A 187 -3.42 -9.94 13.66
CA VAL A 187 -3.70 -8.58 13.17
C VAL A 187 -2.52 -8.02 12.36
N GLU A 188 -1.28 -8.19 12.84
CA GLU A 188 -0.07 -7.80 12.09
C GLU A 188 0.06 -8.55 10.77
N ASN A 189 -0.36 -9.82 10.73
CA ASN A 189 -0.35 -10.63 9.51
C ASN A 189 -1.51 -10.30 8.55
N GLU A 190 -2.63 -9.81 9.02
CA GLU A 190 -3.81 -9.47 8.23
C GLU A 190 -3.81 -8.01 7.75
N THR A 191 -3.03 -7.12 8.40
CA THR A 191 -2.92 -5.72 7.94
C THR A 191 -2.21 -5.66 6.59
N ILE A 192 -2.78 -4.89 5.69
CA ILE A 192 -2.17 -4.56 4.40
C ILE A 192 -1.28 -3.31 4.47
N PHE A 193 -1.37 -2.56 5.55
CA PHE A 193 -0.62 -1.32 5.75
C PHE A 193 0.59 -1.53 6.65
N ASP A 194 1.61 -0.71 6.41
CA ASP A 194 2.75 -0.53 7.30
C ASP A 194 2.39 0.45 8.43
N ASN A 195 2.59 0.03 9.67
CA ASN A 195 2.21 0.80 10.85
C ASN A 195 3.06 2.07 11.07
N GLN A 196 4.24 2.14 10.43
CA GLN A 196 5.21 3.20 10.68
C GLN A 196 5.06 4.38 9.71
N PHE A 197 4.77 4.07 8.43
CA PHE A 197 4.80 5.04 7.35
C PHE A 197 3.44 5.33 6.73
N GLY A 198 2.39 4.51 7.02
CA GLY A 198 1.05 4.69 6.49
C GLY A 198 0.93 4.38 5.00
N VAL A 199 1.86 3.62 4.46
CA VAL A 199 1.86 3.02 3.12
C VAL A 199 1.51 1.55 3.23
N TYR A 200 1.35 0.84 2.11
CA TYR A 200 1.16 -0.61 2.15
C TYR A 200 2.40 -1.33 2.70
N ASN A 201 2.22 -2.52 3.22
CA ASN A 201 3.33 -3.35 3.70
C ASN A 201 3.95 -4.18 2.55
N LYS A 202 5.12 -4.76 2.84
CA LYS A 202 5.86 -5.60 1.88
C LYS A 202 5.02 -6.77 1.36
N ARG A 203 4.24 -7.45 2.23
CA ARG A 203 3.45 -8.62 1.85
C ARG A 203 2.39 -8.25 0.80
N TYR A 204 1.64 -7.18 1.04
CA TYR A 204 0.65 -6.68 0.12
C TYR A 204 1.26 -6.32 -1.24
N LEU A 205 2.41 -5.63 -1.24
CA LEU A 205 3.14 -5.33 -2.46
C LEU A 205 3.49 -6.60 -3.26
N MET A 206 4.05 -7.64 -2.58
CA MET A 206 4.44 -8.89 -3.23
C MET A 206 3.24 -9.55 -3.94
N THR A 207 2.11 -9.63 -3.24
CA THR A 207 0.86 -10.16 -3.81
C THR A 207 0.40 -9.34 -5.02
N LYS A 208 0.50 -8.00 -4.94
CA LYS A 208 0.07 -7.13 -6.05
C LYS A 208 1.02 -7.18 -7.25
N VAL A 209 2.31 -7.35 -7.04
CA VAL A 209 3.28 -7.58 -8.14
C VAL A 209 3.01 -8.94 -8.81
N GLU A 210 2.71 -9.98 -8.03
CA GLU A 210 2.34 -11.29 -8.57
C GLU A 210 1.07 -11.22 -9.42
N GLN A 211 0.02 -10.57 -8.91
CA GLN A 211 -1.21 -10.32 -9.67
C GLN A 211 -0.94 -9.52 -10.96
N GLU A 212 -0.09 -8.49 -10.89
CA GLU A 212 0.26 -7.68 -12.04
C GLU A 212 1.00 -8.47 -13.12
N ILE A 213 1.91 -9.38 -12.74
CA ILE A 213 2.59 -10.31 -13.67
C ILE A 213 1.57 -11.18 -14.39
N GLU A 214 0.57 -11.72 -13.68
CA GLU A 214 -0.51 -12.51 -14.28
C GLU A 214 -1.38 -11.67 -15.23
N LEU A 215 -1.70 -10.44 -14.87
CA LEU A 215 -2.43 -9.51 -15.74
C LEU A 215 -1.62 -9.15 -16.99
N ILE A 216 -0.31 -8.90 -16.85
CA ILE A 216 0.59 -8.65 -18.00
C ILE A 216 0.63 -9.87 -18.92
N ARG A 217 0.70 -11.08 -18.36
CA ARG A 217 0.66 -12.33 -19.16
C ARG A 217 -0.63 -12.44 -19.97
N LYS A 218 -1.76 -12.04 -19.40
CA LYS A 218 -3.09 -12.13 -19.99
C LYS A 218 -3.36 -11.00 -20.99
N PHE A 219 -3.05 -9.76 -20.64
CA PHE A 219 -3.44 -8.57 -21.39
C PHE A 219 -2.29 -7.86 -22.11
N LYS A 220 -1.05 -8.32 -21.94
CA LYS A 220 0.15 -7.79 -22.61
C LYS A 220 0.37 -6.29 -22.43
N HIS A 221 -0.18 -5.69 -21.37
CA HIS A 221 0.10 -4.30 -21.03
C HIS A 221 1.49 -4.18 -20.36
N LYS A 222 1.94 -2.95 -20.15
CA LYS A 222 3.25 -2.66 -19.58
C LYS A 222 3.06 -2.05 -18.19
N SER A 223 3.83 -2.52 -17.22
CA SER A 223 3.90 -1.95 -15.88
C SER A 223 5.34 -1.93 -15.42
N SER A 224 5.65 -1.07 -14.47
CA SER A 224 7.01 -0.88 -13.96
C SER A 224 7.03 -0.93 -12.43
N LEU A 225 8.14 -1.41 -11.89
CA LEU A 225 8.43 -1.38 -10.46
C LEU A 225 9.56 -0.40 -10.21
N ILE A 226 9.40 0.49 -9.24
CA ILE A 226 10.44 1.39 -8.79
C ILE A 226 10.73 1.16 -7.31
N MET A 227 12.00 1.23 -6.93
CA MET A 227 12.47 1.16 -5.56
C MET A 227 13.10 2.50 -5.19
N ILE A 228 12.75 3.03 -4.03
CA ILE A 228 13.13 4.36 -3.58
C ILE A 228 13.75 4.25 -2.19
N GLU A 229 14.89 4.86 -2.01
CA GLU A 229 15.59 4.95 -0.73
C GLU A 229 16.10 6.37 -0.50
N LEU A 230 16.09 6.82 0.77
CA LEU A 230 16.78 8.04 1.16
C LEU A 230 18.28 7.87 0.87
N ALA A 231 18.92 8.83 0.19
CA ALA A 231 20.29 8.72 -0.25
C ALA A 231 21.24 8.34 0.88
N ARG A 232 22.17 7.41 0.62
CA ARG A 232 23.07 6.85 1.65
C ARG A 232 24.05 7.89 2.20
N ASP A 233 24.51 8.80 1.37
CA ASP A 233 25.34 9.94 1.78
C ASP A 233 24.60 10.84 2.78
N LEU A 234 23.33 11.10 2.54
CA LEU A 234 22.47 11.85 3.47
C LEU A 234 22.26 11.07 4.76
N LYS A 235 21.95 9.77 4.70
CA LYS A 235 21.81 8.93 5.90
C LYS A 235 23.09 8.91 6.75
N SER A 236 24.25 8.80 6.10
CA SER A 236 25.54 8.77 6.81
C SER A 236 25.95 10.11 7.41
N SER A 237 25.46 11.23 6.84
CA SER A 237 25.73 12.57 7.36
C SER A 237 24.91 12.91 8.63
N VAL A 238 23.85 12.14 8.91
CA VAL A 238 22.94 12.35 10.03
C VAL A 238 23.09 11.23 11.05
N SER A 239 23.73 11.53 12.19
CA SER A 239 23.96 10.54 13.27
C SER A 239 22.71 10.22 14.11
N ASN A 240 21.58 10.91 13.90
CA ASN A 240 20.37 10.77 14.68
C ASN A 240 19.34 9.88 13.97
N GLU A 241 19.17 8.65 14.46
CA GLU A 241 18.20 7.68 13.90
C GLU A 241 16.77 8.21 13.86
N LYS A 242 16.33 8.99 14.87
CA LYS A 242 15.00 9.59 14.87
C LYS A 242 14.84 10.63 13.75
N ALA A 243 15.88 11.38 13.45
CA ALA A 243 15.87 12.32 12.34
C ALA A 243 15.81 11.58 10.98
N ILE A 244 16.61 10.51 10.81
CA ILE A 244 16.53 9.64 9.61
C ILE A 244 15.12 9.09 9.44
N MET A 245 14.50 8.61 10.51
CA MET A 245 13.13 8.10 10.49
C MET A 245 12.12 9.18 10.08
N LEU A 246 12.25 10.40 10.60
CA LEU A 246 11.36 11.51 10.24
C LEU A 246 11.55 11.94 8.78
N MET A 247 12.78 11.98 8.29
CA MET A 247 13.07 12.23 6.87
C MET A 247 12.46 11.14 5.98
N THR A 248 12.64 9.87 6.34
CA THR A 248 12.03 8.72 5.64
C THR A 248 10.50 8.81 5.64
N LYS A 249 9.90 9.22 6.76
CA LYS A 249 8.45 9.45 6.85
C LYS A 249 7.97 10.61 5.97
N THR A 250 8.81 11.62 5.80
CA THR A 250 8.52 12.72 4.87
C THR A 250 8.54 12.23 3.43
N VAL A 251 9.53 11.40 3.06
CA VAL A 251 9.56 10.74 1.73
C VAL A 251 8.30 9.92 1.51
N ALA A 252 7.92 9.04 2.44
CA ALA A 252 6.69 8.25 2.31
C ALA A 252 5.45 9.11 2.01
N ARG A 253 5.30 10.24 2.73
CA ARG A 253 4.20 11.18 2.52
C ARG A 253 4.23 11.84 1.15
N LEU A 254 5.42 12.15 0.63
CA LEU A 254 5.58 12.71 -0.72
C LEU A 254 5.23 11.67 -1.79
N LEU A 255 5.65 10.40 -1.60
CA LEU A 255 5.30 9.31 -2.50
C LEU A 255 3.78 9.13 -2.58
N LEU A 256 3.08 9.08 -1.44
CA LEU A 256 1.61 8.99 -1.39
C LEU A 256 0.92 10.18 -2.06
N LYS A 257 1.46 11.38 -1.90
CA LYS A 257 0.88 12.60 -2.50
C LYS A 257 1.02 12.63 -4.02
N THR A 258 2.03 11.98 -4.57
CA THR A 258 2.35 12.01 -6.01
C THR A 258 1.91 10.77 -6.76
N SER A 259 1.66 9.66 -6.06
CA SER A 259 1.15 8.43 -6.65
C SER A 259 -0.27 8.61 -7.20
N ARG A 260 -0.57 7.90 -8.29
CA ARG A 260 -1.92 7.81 -8.82
C ARG A 260 -2.74 6.85 -7.95
N ARG A 261 -4.06 6.89 -8.07
CA ARG A 261 -4.94 5.96 -7.36
C ARG A 261 -4.70 4.48 -7.71
N SER A 262 -4.23 4.22 -8.93
CA SER A 262 -3.87 2.88 -9.43
C SER A 262 -2.51 2.39 -8.94
N ASP A 263 -1.63 3.31 -8.48
CA ASP A 263 -0.28 2.94 -8.08
C ASP A 263 -0.27 2.41 -6.66
N ILE A 264 0.63 1.48 -6.36
CA ILE A 264 0.78 0.90 -5.02
C ILE A 264 2.10 1.37 -4.45
N VAL A 265 2.03 2.08 -3.33
CA VAL A 265 3.20 2.55 -2.58
C VAL A 265 3.33 1.70 -1.33
N ALA A 266 4.45 1.01 -1.17
CA ALA A 266 4.68 0.10 -0.06
C ALA A 266 6.04 0.30 0.61
N HIS A 267 6.11 0.00 1.91
CA HIS A 267 7.36 -0.11 2.63
C HIS A 267 7.92 -1.53 2.50
N TYR A 268 9.07 -1.65 1.88
CA TYR A 268 9.71 -2.95 1.67
C TYR A 268 10.52 -3.42 2.89
N GLY A 269 10.99 -2.48 3.71
CA GLY A 269 11.82 -2.69 4.90
C GLY A 269 13.01 -1.72 4.94
N ASN A 270 13.58 -1.51 6.11
CA ASN A 270 14.79 -0.69 6.32
C ASN A 270 14.72 0.73 5.74
N GLY A 271 13.52 1.32 5.69
CA GLY A 271 13.31 2.65 5.12
C GLY A 271 13.37 2.69 3.59
N ILE A 272 13.24 1.54 2.94
CA ILE A 272 13.14 1.40 1.49
C ILE A 272 11.66 1.32 1.12
N PHE A 273 11.24 2.12 0.15
CA PHE A 273 9.91 2.08 -0.44
C PHE A 273 9.94 1.46 -1.82
N MET A 274 8.84 0.84 -2.20
CA MET A 274 8.62 0.37 -3.57
C MET A 274 7.30 0.91 -4.08
N MET A 275 7.26 1.26 -5.37
CA MET A 275 6.03 1.65 -6.05
C MET A 275 5.81 0.76 -7.26
N LEU A 276 4.66 0.10 -7.29
CA LEU A 276 4.15 -0.57 -8.48
C LEU A 276 3.37 0.45 -9.30
N LEU A 277 3.89 0.78 -10.47
CA LEU A 277 3.29 1.70 -11.43
C LEU A 277 2.52 0.91 -12.50
N LYS A 278 1.23 0.76 -12.29
CA LYS A 278 0.36 0.02 -13.23
C LYS A 278 0.20 0.79 -14.54
N HIS A 279 0.12 0.06 -15.65
CA HIS A 279 -0.05 0.60 -17.00
C HIS A 279 0.98 1.70 -17.34
N THR A 280 2.22 1.51 -16.90
CA THR A 280 3.30 2.49 -17.02
C THR A 280 4.53 1.81 -17.59
N ASP A 281 4.96 2.22 -18.77
CA ASP A 281 6.19 1.74 -19.40
C ASP A 281 7.44 2.40 -18.78
N ILE A 282 8.61 1.89 -19.13
CA ILE A 282 9.89 2.34 -18.58
C ILE A 282 10.14 3.83 -18.82
N GLU A 283 9.78 4.36 -19.98
CA GLU A 283 10.01 5.78 -20.28
C GLU A 283 9.11 6.69 -19.42
N SER A 284 7.89 6.25 -19.18
CA SER A 284 6.97 6.94 -18.27
C SER A 284 7.39 6.79 -16.81
N ALA A 285 7.95 5.62 -16.43
CA ALA A 285 8.50 5.39 -15.09
C ALA A 285 9.75 6.27 -14.82
N LYS A 286 10.64 6.46 -15.81
CA LYS A 286 11.76 7.41 -15.72
C LYS A 286 11.27 8.82 -15.44
N LYS A 287 10.30 9.33 -16.22
CA LYS A 287 9.72 10.66 -16.01
C LYS A 287 9.06 10.81 -14.64
N ALA A 288 8.41 9.75 -14.15
CA ALA A 288 7.84 9.75 -12.81
C ALA A 288 8.94 9.82 -11.75
N SER A 289 10.03 9.09 -11.94
CA SER A 289 11.19 9.09 -11.03
C SER A 289 11.90 10.45 -11.00
N GLU A 290 12.13 11.09 -12.16
CA GLU A 290 12.69 12.44 -12.26
C GLU A 290 11.84 13.45 -11.47
N ARG A 291 10.53 13.41 -11.67
CA ARG A 291 9.61 14.28 -10.95
C ARG A 291 9.60 14.00 -9.43
N LEU A 292 9.76 12.74 -9.01
CA LEU A 292 9.89 12.38 -7.59
C LEU A 292 11.19 12.93 -7.00
N CYS A 293 12.33 12.78 -7.70
CA CYS A 293 13.62 13.33 -7.28
C CYS A 293 13.55 14.85 -7.13
N GLU A 294 12.97 15.55 -8.12
CA GLU A 294 12.78 16.99 -8.07
C GLU A 294 11.88 17.41 -6.89
N LEU A 295 10.76 16.73 -6.68
CA LEU A 295 9.85 17.05 -5.59
C LEU A 295 10.50 16.83 -4.21
N VAL A 296 11.27 15.75 -4.05
CA VAL A 296 11.95 15.45 -2.79
C VAL A 296 13.09 16.44 -2.56
N SER A 297 13.88 16.76 -3.57
CA SER A 297 14.99 17.73 -3.46
C SER A 297 14.49 19.15 -3.17
N ASN A 298 13.30 19.52 -3.62
CA ASN A 298 12.65 20.78 -3.27
C ASN A 298 12.00 20.78 -1.87
N SER A 299 12.06 19.64 -1.17
CA SER A 299 11.53 19.52 0.19
C SER A 299 12.65 19.66 1.21
N THR A 300 12.51 20.63 2.09
CA THR A 300 13.47 20.90 3.15
C THR A 300 13.04 20.24 4.46
N PHE A 301 14.01 19.72 5.18
CA PHE A 301 13.83 19.16 6.51
C PHE A 301 14.66 19.95 7.52
N PHE A 302 14.01 20.44 8.58
CA PHE A 302 14.72 21.18 9.63
C PHE A 302 15.10 20.25 10.78
N LEU A 303 16.40 20.15 11.05
CA LEU A 303 16.93 19.43 12.21
C LEU A 303 17.64 20.43 13.12
N ALA A 304 17.00 20.79 14.23
CA ALA A 304 17.40 21.91 15.07
C ALA A 304 17.57 23.18 14.20
N ASP A 305 18.74 23.79 14.18
CA ASP A 305 19.02 25.01 13.43
C ASP A 305 19.60 24.76 12.02
N ARG A 306 19.59 23.50 11.56
CA ARG A 306 20.14 23.14 10.25
C ARG A 306 19.02 22.77 9.29
N GLU A 307 19.07 23.38 8.11
CA GLU A 307 18.25 23.00 6.98
C GLU A 307 18.94 21.86 6.21
N ILE A 308 18.21 20.76 6.04
CA ILE A 308 18.68 19.56 5.32
C ILE A 308 17.82 19.39 4.09
N GLN A 309 18.43 19.43 2.92
CA GLN A 309 17.76 19.09 1.67
C GLN A 309 17.63 17.58 1.55
N LEU A 310 16.42 17.10 1.29
CA LEU A 310 16.19 15.67 1.11
C LEU A 310 16.70 15.22 -0.25
N LYS A 311 17.31 14.05 -0.28
CA LYS A 311 17.78 13.38 -1.51
C LYS A 311 17.37 11.91 -1.47
N ILE A 312 16.90 11.37 -2.60
CA ILE A 312 16.56 9.97 -2.77
C ILE A 312 17.34 9.35 -3.92
N SER A 313 17.47 8.04 -3.88
CA SER A 313 18.00 7.24 -4.98
C SER A 313 16.92 6.27 -5.44
N ILE A 314 16.79 6.06 -6.75
CA ILE A 314 15.72 5.27 -7.35
C ILE A 314 16.29 4.20 -8.27
N GLY A 315 15.83 2.95 -8.07
CA GLY A 315 16.00 1.87 -9.03
C GLY A 315 14.70 1.62 -9.79
N ILE A 316 14.78 1.38 -11.09
CA ILE A 316 13.62 1.19 -11.97
C ILE A 316 13.80 -0.11 -12.75
N THR A 317 12.75 -0.92 -12.82
CA THR A 317 12.68 -2.07 -13.73
C THR A 317 11.29 -2.20 -14.35
N ASP A 318 11.21 -2.85 -15.51
CA ASP A 318 9.95 -3.26 -16.09
C ASP A 318 9.47 -4.57 -15.45
N ILE A 319 8.16 -4.76 -15.44
CA ILE A 319 7.54 -6.02 -15.03
C ILE A 319 7.23 -6.80 -16.29
N THR A 320 7.75 -8.02 -16.37
CA THR A 320 7.57 -8.90 -17.52
C THR A 320 6.94 -10.24 -17.11
N GLU A 321 6.24 -10.88 -18.00
CA GLU A 321 5.62 -12.19 -17.77
C GLU A 321 6.62 -13.35 -17.58
N SER A 322 7.88 -13.14 -17.97
CA SER A 322 8.96 -14.13 -17.89
C SER A 322 9.68 -14.15 -16.55
N HIS A 323 9.51 -13.12 -15.72
CA HIS A 323 10.20 -13.00 -14.44
C HIS A 323 9.27 -13.29 -13.25
N SER A 324 9.83 -13.89 -12.23
CA SER A 324 9.18 -14.02 -10.92
C SER A 324 9.14 -12.68 -10.19
N VAL A 325 8.37 -12.61 -9.11
CA VAL A 325 8.31 -11.44 -8.22
C VAL A 325 9.69 -11.15 -7.64
N GLU A 326 10.40 -12.19 -7.17
CA GLU A 326 11.73 -12.09 -6.59
C GLU A 326 12.75 -11.54 -7.59
N GLU A 327 12.74 -12.05 -8.82
CA GLU A 327 13.63 -11.58 -9.88
C GLU A 327 13.37 -10.13 -10.26
N THR A 328 12.11 -9.72 -10.31
CA THR A 328 11.71 -8.33 -10.55
C THR A 328 12.23 -7.42 -9.44
N ILE A 329 12.10 -7.83 -8.18
CA ILE A 329 12.60 -7.08 -7.03
C ILE A 329 14.12 -6.98 -7.06
N VAL A 330 14.83 -8.08 -7.31
CA VAL A 330 16.31 -8.08 -7.39
C VAL A 330 16.77 -7.13 -8.49
N SER A 331 16.13 -7.14 -9.66
CA SER A 331 16.45 -6.19 -10.74
C SER A 331 16.27 -4.73 -10.32
N THR A 332 15.23 -4.45 -9.54
CA THR A 332 14.99 -3.09 -9.03
C THR A 332 16.04 -2.68 -8.00
N MET A 333 16.50 -3.64 -7.16
CA MET A 333 17.62 -3.42 -6.21
C MET A 333 18.94 -3.16 -6.94
N ASP A 334 19.25 -3.95 -7.96
CA ASP A 334 20.45 -3.73 -8.80
C ASP A 334 20.42 -2.32 -9.44
N GLY A 335 19.22 -1.81 -9.77
CA GLY A 335 19.02 -0.45 -10.23
C GLY A 335 19.43 0.60 -9.19
N ILE A 336 19.02 0.44 -7.93
CA ILE A 336 19.47 1.36 -6.86
C ILE A 336 20.98 1.31 -6.68
N GLU A 337 21.61 0.13 -6.67
CA GLU A 337 23.06 0.02 -6.51
C GLU A 337 23.79 0.75 -7.65
N LYS A 338 23.33 0.62 -8.89
CA LYS A 338 23.87 1.40 -10.02
C LYS A 338 23.68 2.91 -9.89
N ALA A 339 22.56 3.36 -9.31
CA ALA A 339 22.36 4.76 -9.03
C ALA A 339 23.38 5.28 -7.99
N TYR A 340 23.80 4.43 -7.05
CA TYR A 340 24.85 4.78 -6.08
C TYR A 340 26.25 4.81 -6.68
N GLU A 341 26.56 3.96 -7.64
CA GLU A 341 27.86 3.94 -8.33
C GLU A 341 28.13 5.23 -9.11
N ASN A 342 27.09 5.95 -9.50
CA ASN A 342 27.20 7.20 -10.24
C ASN A 342 26.57 8.38 -9.48
N PRO A 343 27.38 9.21 -8.78
CA PRO A 343 26.89 10.32 -7.95
C PRO A 343 26.05 11.37 -8.71
N ASN A 344 26.14 11.39 -10.04
CA ASN A 344 25.40 12.32 -10.90
C ASN A 344 24.03 11.78 -11.32
N LEU A 345 23.68 10.55 -10.93
CA LEU A 345 22.39 9.93 -11.25
C LEU A 345 21.58 9.75 -9.99
N ASP A 346 20.41 10.34 -9.95
CA ASP A 346 19.43 10.12 -8.87
C ASP A 346 18.61 8.84 -9.11
N TYR A 347 18.63 8.28 -10.33
CA TYR A 347 17.97 7.02 -10.66
C TYR A 347 18.74 6.20 -11.70
N ALA A 348 18.57 4.89 -11.67
CA ALA A 348 19.07 3.99 -12.70
C ALA A 348 18.02 2.94 -13.11
N VAL A 349 18.07 2.55 -14.38
CA VAL A 349 17.18 1.56 -14.97
C VAL A 349 17.90 0.25 -15.19
N MET A 350 17.28 -0.84 -14.75
CA MET A 350 17.72 -2.20 -15.01
C MET A 350 16.70 -2.89 -15.90
N LEU A 351 17.06 -3.08 -17.17
CA LEU A 351 16.34 -3.97 -18.07
C LEU A 351 17.10 -5.29 -18.10
N ARG A 352 16.44 -6.38 -17.75
CA ARG A 352 16.98 -7.71 -18.03
C ARG A 352 16.63 -8.05 -19.47
N ASN A 353 17.66 -8.11 -20.31
CA ASN A 353 17.52 -8.63 -21.66
C ASN A 353 17.04 -10.08 -21.57
N ASN A 354 15.93 -10.38 -22.27
CA ASN A 354 15.43 -11.74 -22.48
C ASN A 354 16.46 -12.64 -23.16
#